data_3c9620357c765c6f9d336c0e827b19de
#
_entry.id   3c9620357c765c6f9d336c0e827b19de
#
_cell.length_a   1.000
_cell.length_b   1.000
_cell.length_c   1.000
_cell.angle_alpha   90.00
_cell.angle_beta   90.00
_cell.angle_gamma   90.00
#
_symmetry.space_group_name_H-M   'P 1'
#
loop_
_entity.id
_entity.type
_entity.pdbx_description
1 polymer ?
#
loop_
_entity_poly.entity_id
_entity_poly.type
_entity_poly.pdbx_seq_one_letter_code
_entity_poly.pdbx_strand_id
1 'polypeptide(L)'
;MAKTETGKKGDAETLKRPAKRSPTRRRKDSPLNEQDWIDAAMEILVRENVRGIRIDSLCSMLGVTKGSFYWHFKTRNDLLVAMLKNWRRRMTLNVIQSITRSGRTSKARLRNLLALVRRPKSPAFAQIESSIRDWARRVEMPREVVSEVDEIRLDYFQQLYIDAGFEKDDARKRAYLTYCIVMGDSILHRTLDGGPHEEFLEETLDMLTRRGS
;
A
#
# COMPACT_ATOMS: atom_id res chain seq x y z
N MET A 1 67.87 -19.81 19.52
CA MET A 1 66.70 -20.33 20.21
C MET A 1 65.51 -19.54 19.74
N ALA A 2 64.79 -19.98 18.80
CA ALA A 2 63.54 -20.72 18.68
C ALA A 2 62.37 -20.08 19.45
N LYS A 3 61.37 -19.60 18.68
CA LYS A 3 59.97 -20.05 18.74
C LYS A 3 59.11 -19.12 17.89
N THR A 4 58.71 -19.57 16.78
CA THR A 4 57.37 -19.88 16.25
C THR A 4 56.21 -19.09 16.85
N GLU A 5 55.59 -18.22 16.06
CA GLU A 5 54.23 -17.74 16.28
C GLU A 5 53.31 -18.17 15.14
N THR A 6 52.30 -18.88 15.54
CA THR A 6 51.22 -19.44 14.76
C THR A 6 50.20 -18.38 14.35
N GLY A 7 49.88 -18.30 13.07
CA GLY A 7 48.84 -17.45 12.53
C GLY A 7 47.45 -17.91 12.92
N LYS A 8 46.63 -16.94 13.26
CA LYS A 8 45.17 -17.10 13.51
C LYS A 8 44.43 -16.68 12.25
N LYS A 9 43.90 -17.68 11.52
CA LYS A 9 42.94 -17.46 10.42
C LYS A 9 41.65 -16.86 10.98
N GLY A 10 41.30 -15.71 10.47
CA GLY A 10 39.99 -15.11 10.71
C GLY A 10 38.94 -15.79 9.84
N ASP A 11 37.92 -16.32 10.50
CA ASP A 11 36.76 -16.93 9.83
C ASP A 11 35.91 -15.82 9.21
N ALA A 12 35.78 -15.86 7.90
CA ALA A 12 34.83 -15.03 7.14
C ALA A 12 33.43 -15.56 7.37
N GLU A 13 32.69 -14.87 8.18
CA GLU A 13 31.27 -15.13 8.45
C GLU A 13 30.45 -14.81 7.19
N THR A 14 30.03 -15.87 6.53
CA THR A 14 29.21 -15.81 5.32
C THR A 14 27.82 -15.31 5.68
N LEU A 15 27.52 -14.05 5.39
CA LEU A 15 26.19 -13.45 5.49
C LEU A 15 25.19 -14.26 4.65
N LYS A 16 24.41 -15.10 5.32
CA LYS A 16 23.29 -15.84 4.71
C LYS A 16 22.23 -14.83 4.22
N ARG A 17 22.08 -14.74 2.89
CA ARG A 17 20.97 -14.02 2.24
C ARG A 17 19.64 -14.54 2.79
N PRO A 18 18.70 -13.66 3.19
CA PRO A 18 17.39 -14.11 3.66
C PRO A 18 16.69 -14.87 2.53
N ALA A 19 16.17 -16.04 2.88
CA ALA A 19 15.43 -16.90 1.97
C ALA A 19 14.21 -16.15 1.38
N LYS A 20 14.11 -16.13 0.05
CA LYS A 20 12.92 -15.64 -0.67
C LYS A 20 11.71 -16.42 -0.15
N ARG A 21 10.80 -15.73 0.56
CA ARG A 21 9.49 -16.31 0.90
C ARG A 21 8.77 -16.61 -0.40
N SER A 22 8.60 -17.89 -0.69
CA SER A 22 7.79 -18.38 -1.80
C SER A 22 6.34 -17.91 -1.61
N PRO A 23 5.65 -17.47 -2.67
CA PRO A 23 4.22 -17.18 -2.61
C PRO A 23 3.50 -18.42 -2.12
N THR A 24 2.50 -18.23 -1.28
CA THR A 24 1.69 -19.28 -0.65
C THR A 24 1.21 -20.24 -1.74
N ARG A 25 1.76 -21.44 -1.77
CA ARG A 25 1.46 -22.50 -2.74
C ARG A 25 -0.03 -22.89 -2.59
N ARG A 26 -0.86 -22.30 -3.45
CA ARG A 26 -2.28 -22.61 -3.54
C ARG A 26 -2.47 -24.10 -3.82
N ARG A 27 -3.44 -24.74 -3.19
CA ARG A 27 -3.85 -26.10 -3.56
C ARG A 27 -4.23 -26.11 -5.04
N LYS A 28 -3.66 -27.03 -5.81
CA LYS A 28 -3.70 -27.13 -7.26
C LYS A 28 -5.10 -27.44 -7.86
N ASP A 29 -6.12 -27.58 -7.03
CA ASP A 29 -7.40 -28.21 -7.36
C ASP A 29 -8.62 -27.26 -7.35
N SER A 30 -8.43 -25.95 -7.11
CA SER A 30 -9.54 -24.99 -7.22
C SER A 30 -9.41 -24.18 -8.52
N PRO A 31 -10.49 -24.03 -9.32
CA PRO A 31 -10.46 -23.20 -10.50
C PRO A 31 -10.08 -21.76 -10.11
N LEU A 32 -9.34 -21.06 -10.99
CA LEU A 32 -9.00 -19.64 -10.80
C LEU A 32 -10.29 -18.83 -10.78
N ASN A 33 -10.31 -17.81 -9.93
CA ASN A 33 -11.37 -16.81 -9.92
C ASN A 33 -10.82 -15.46 -10.39
N GLU A 34 -11.69 -14.49 -10.63
CA GLU A 34 -11.35 -13.16 -11.09
C GLU A 34 -10.30 -12.48 -10.19
N GLN A 35 -10.39 -12.67 -8.86
CA GLN A 35 -9.46 -12.06 -7.90
C GLN A 35 -8.04 -12.59 -8.06
N ASP A 36 -7.86 -13.85 -8.45
CA ASP A 36 -6.53 -14.43 -8.69
C ASP A 36 -5.80 -13.72 -9.86
N TRP A 37 -6.52 -13.38 -10.90
CA TRP A 37 -6.00 -12.62 -12.04
C TRP A 37 -5.66 -11.19 -11.64
N ILE A 38 -6.52 -10.56 -10.85
CA ILE A 38 -6.28 -9.20 -10.34
C ILE A 38 -5.04 -9.19 -9.44
N ASP A 39 -4.89 -10.13 -8.52
CA ASP A 39 -3.75 -10.20 -7.61
C ASP A 39 -2.44 -10.47 -8.38
N ALA A 40 -2.44 -11.36 -9.39
CA ALA A 40 -1.31 -11.60 -10.27
C ALA A 40 -0.93 -10.34 -11.08
N ALA A 41 -1.93 -9.63 -11.60
CA ALA A 41 -1.71 -8.40 -12.36
C ALA A 41 -1.17 -7.27 -11.46
N MET A 42 -1.62 -7.18 -10.21
CA MET A 42 -1.06 -6.24 -9.23
C MET A 42 0.40 -6.56 -8.88
N GLU A 43 0.77 -7.83 -8.78
CA GLU A 43 2.16 -8.23 -8.58
C GLU A 43 3.04 -7.82 -9.78
N ILE A 44 2.59 -8.04 -11.01
CA ILE A 44 3.29 -7.60 -12.22
C ILE A 44 3.40 -6.07 -12.26
N LEU A 45 2.33 -5.34 -11.92
CA LEU A 45 2.34 -3.88 -11.88
C LEU A 45 3.45 -3.33 -10.99
N VAL A 46 3.62 -3.93 -9.81
CA VAL A 46 4.65 -3.52 -8.83
C VAL A 46 6.07 -3.84 -9.33
N ARG A 47 6.25 -4.97 -10.01
CA ARG A 47 7.57 -5.45 -10.46
C ARG A 47 8.03 -4.84 -11.79
N GLU A 48 7.11 -4.66 -12.73
CA GLU A 48 7.42 -4.41 -14.14
C GLU A 48 6.62 -3.22 -14.72
N ASN A 49 5.82 -2.53 -13.92
CA ASN A 49 4.83 -1.53 -14.33
C ASN A 49 3.68 -2.09 -15.20
N VAL A 50 2.78 -1.20 -15.65
CA VAL A 50 1.58 -1.59 -16.44
C VAL A 50 1.90 -2.26 -17.78
N ARG A 51 3.08 -2.00 -18.36
CA ARG A 51 3.50 -2.60 -19.65
C ARG A 51 3.80 -4.08 -19.49
N GLY A 52 4.25 -4.52 -18.32
CA GLY A 52 4.49 -5.93 -18.00
C GLY A 52 3.21 -6.77 -17.90
N ILE A 53 2.05 -6.14 -17.67
CA ILE A 53 0.76 -6.83 -17.57
C ILE A 53 0.32 -7.28 -18.97
N ARG A 54 0.81 -8.42 -19.42
CA ARG A 54 0.44 -9.07 -20.68
C ARG A 54 -0.28 -10.36 -20.37
N ILE A 55 -1.23 -10.77 -21.24
CA ILE A 55 -1.99 -12.02 -21.06
C ILE A 55 -1.04 -13.21 -20.95
N ASP A 56 0.00 -13.24 -21.78
CA ASP A 56 1.01 -14.33 -21.74
C ASP A 56 1.78 -14.36 -20.40
N SER A 57 2.17 -13.19 -19.89
CA SER A 57 2.86 -13.08 -18.59
C SER A 57 1.98 -13.59 -17.44
N LEU A 58 0.70 -13.23 -17.46
CA LEU A 58 -0.28 -13.67 -16.47
C LEU A 58 -0.53 -15.17 -16.55
N CYS A 59 -0.75 -15.70 -17.76
CA CYS A 59 -0.93 -17.13 -17.97
C CYS A 59 0.28 -17.95 -17.49
N SER A 60 1.49 -17.47 -17.80
CA SER A 60 2.73 -18.10 -17.32
C SER A 60 2.85 -18.07 -15.80
N MET A 61 2.53 -16.92 -15.17
CA MET A 61 2.59 -16.76 -13.73
C MET A 61 1.58 -17.66 -13.00
N LEU A 62 0.37 -17.78 -13.55
CA LEU A 62 -0.72 -18.56 -12.96
C LEU A 62 -0.70 -20.05 -13.36
N GLY A 63 0.14 -20.42 -14.33
CA GLY A 63 0.24 -21.80 -14.82
C GLY A 63 -0.98 -22.29 -15.60
N VAL A 64 -1.60 -21.39 -16.40
CA VAL A 64 -2.84 -21.66 -17.13
C VAL A 64 -2.77 -21.23 -18.60
N THR A 65 -3.76 -21.60 -19.40
CA THR A 65 -3.87 -21.22 -20.82
C THR A 65 -4.56 -19.86 -21.00
N LYS A 66 -4.41 -19.24 -22.18
CA LYS A 66 -5.14 -18.02 -22.56
C LYS A 66 -6.67 -18.19 -22.50
N GLY A 67 -7.18 -19.37 -22.80
CA GLY A 67 -8.60 -19.66 -22.70
C GLY A 67 -9.16 -19.42 -21.29
N SER A 68 -8.37 -19.71 -20.24
CA SER A 68 -8.74 -19.41 -18.86
C SER A 68 -8.85 -17.92 -18.60
N PHE A 69 -8.00 -17.09 -19.22
CA PHE A 69 -8.11 -15.62 -19.13
C PHE A 69 -9.43 -15.13 -19.72
N TYR A 70 -9.74 -15.56 -20.95
CA TYR A 70 -10.93 -15.10 -21.68
C TYR A 70 -12.26 -15.57 -21.08
N TRP A 71 -12.20 -16.55 -20.18
CA TRP A 71 -13.35 -16.92 -19.36
C TRP A 71 -13.73 -15.85 -18.33
N HIS A 72 -12.74 -15.08 -17.83
CA HIS A 72 -12.92 -14.04 -16.81
C HIS A 72 -12.97 -12.61 -17.41
N PHE A 73 -12.15 -12.33 -18.40
CA PHE A 73 -12.00 -11.00 -18.99
C PHE A 73 -12.02 -11.08 -20.52
N LYS A 74 -12.85 -10.23 -21.15
CA LYS A 74 -12.91 -10.17 -22.62
C LYS A 74 -11.64 -9.56 -23.22
N THR A 75 -11.04 -8.59 -22.52
CA THR A 75 -9.84 -7.90 -22.96
C THR A 75 -8.87 -7.66 -21.80
N ARG A 76 -7.62 -7.38 -22.13
CA ARG A 76 -6.64 -6.91 -21.14
C ARG A 76 -7.14 -5.63 -20.44
N ASN A 77 -7.82 -4.75 -21.16
CA ASN A 77 -8.34 -3.50 -20.59
C ASN A 77 -9.40 -3.75 -19.51
N ASP A 78 -10.25 -4.76 -19.68
CA ASP A 78 -11.23 -5.13 -18.65
C ASP A 78 -10.54 -5.55 -17.34
N LEU A 79 -9.43 -6.29 -17.45
CA LEU A 79 -8.61 -6.63 -16.29
C LEU A 79 -8.02 -5.36 -15.64
N LEU A 80 -7.49 -4.41 -16.42
CA LEU A 80 -6.93 -3.17 -15.88
C LEU A 80 -8.00 -2.33 -15.17
N VAL A 81 -9.20 -2.26 -15.70
CA VAL A 81 -10.34 -1.62 -15.02
C VAL A 81 -10.72 -2.34 -13.73
N ALA A 82 -10.76 -3.68 -13.75
CA ALA A 82 -11.04 -4.49 -12.57
C ALA A 82 -9.96 -4.31 -11.47
N MET A 83 -8.69 -4.19 -11.87
CA MET A 83 -7.57 -3.88 -10.95
C MET A 83 -7.78 -2.54 -10.23
N LEU A 84 -8.12 -1.48 -10.96
CA LEU A 84 -8.34 -0.16 -10.37
C LEU A 84 -9.57 -0.15 -9.44
N LYS A 85 -10.66 -0.81 -9.82
CA LYS A 85 -11.84 -0.99 -8.96
C LYS A 85 -11.49 -1.76 -7.68
N ASN A 86 -10.67 -2.80 -7.79
CA ASN A 86 -10.21 -3.59 -6.64
C ASN A 86 -9.32 -2.76 -5.71
N TRP A 87 -8.38 -1.99 -6.28
CA TRP A 87 -7.52 -1.08 -5.53
C TRP A 87 -8.33 -0.03 -4.77
N ARG A 88 -9.25 0.70 -5.44
CA ARG A 88 -10.15 1.66 -4.82
C ARG A 88 -10.92 1.03 -3.65
N ARG A 89 -11.52 -0.13 -3.86
CA ARG A 89 -12.27 -0.84 -2.83
C ARG A 89 -11.38 -1.22 -1.64
N ARG A 90 -10.25 -1.89 -1.89
CA ARG A 90 -9.38 -2.44 -0.82
C ARG A 90 -8.62 -1.35 -0.07
N MET A 91 -8.11 -0.35 -0.81
CA MET A 91 -7.19 0.66 -0.27
C MET A 91 -7.88 1.95 0.18
N THR A 92 -9.17 2.09 -0.09
CA THR A 92 -9.93 3.28 0.30
C THR A 92 -11.20 2.88 1.03
N LEU A 93 -12.18 2.28 0.37
CA LEU A 93 -13.49 2.03 0.98
C LEU A 93 -13.42 1.09 2.19
N ASN A 94 -12.70 -0.03 2.07
CA ASN A 94 -12.54 -0.97 3.19
C ASN A 94 -11.71 -0.37 4.33
N VAL A 95 -10.73 0.48 4.00
CA VAL A 95 -9.90 1.17 5.00
C VAL A 95 -10.77 2.16 5.78
N ILE A 96 -11.51 3.03 5.08
CA ILE A 96 -12.44 3.98 5.71
C ILE A 96 -13.44 3.25 6.62
N GLN A 97 -14.04 2.16 6.12
CA GLN A 97 -14.97 1.36 6.90
C GLN A 97 -14.32 0.77 8.17
N SER A 98 -13.08 0.26 8.03
CA SER A 98 -12.31 -0.28 9.16
C SER A 98 -12.01 0.78 10.21
N ILE A 99 -11.57 1.98 9.79
CA ILE A 99 -11.29 3.11 10.68
C ILE A 99 -12.55 3.58 11.38
N THR A 100 -13.66 3.73 10.64
CA THR A 100 -14.94 4.15 11.19
C THR A 100 -15.44 3.20 12.29
N ARG A 101 -15.21 1.89 12.11
CA ARG A 101 -15.59 0.87 13.11
C ARG A 101 -14.63 0.77 14.29
N SER A 102 -13.37 1.12 14.13
CA SER A 102 -12.31 0.89 15.12
C SER A 102 -12.19 1.98 16.18
N GLY A 103 -12.80 3.14 16.00
CA GLY A 103 -12.70 4.28 16.90
C GLY A 103 -14.06 4.85 17.28
N ARG A 104 -14.30 5.07 18.59
CA ARG A 104 -15.54 5.71 19.07
C ARG A 104 -15.52 7.24 18.90
N THR A 105 -14.32 7.84 18.90
CA THR A 105 -14.14 9.29 18.78
C THR A 105 -13.37 9.64 17.51
N SER A 106 -13.53 10.86 17.00
CA SER A 106 -12.80 11.37 15.85
C SER A 106 -11.27 11.36 16.08
N LYS A 107 -10.81 11.73 17.29
CA LYS A 107 -9.39 11.66 17.67
C LYS A 107 -8.87 10.23 17.59
N ALA A 108 -9.61 9.22 18.08
CA ALA A 108 -9.22 7.81 17.97
C ALA A 108 -9.18 7.31 16.51
N ARG A 109 -10.10 7.78 15.66
CA ARG A 109 -10.08 7.46 14.22
C ARG A 109 -8.89 8.10 13.50
N LEU A 110 -8.56 9.36 13.80
CA LEU A 110 -7.37 10.04 13.29
C LEU A 110 -6.08 9.32 13.70
N ARG A 111 -5.96 8.90 14.98
CA ARG A 111 -4.85 8.08 15.46
C ARG A 111 -4.72 6.78 14.66
N ASN A 112 -5.82 6.05 14.48
CA ASN A 112 -5.84 4.80 13.71
C ASN A 112 -5.49 5.01 12.24
N LEU A 113 -5.83 6.15 11.67
CA LEU A 113 -5.48 6.56 10.32
C LEU A 113 -3.96 6.79 10.17
N LEU A 114 -3.36 7.58 11.08
CA LEU A 114 -1.92 7.81 11.10
C LEU A 114 -1.11 6.51 11.31
N ALA A 115 -1.65 5.60 12.13
CA ALA A 115 -1.03 4.30 12.36
C ALA A 115 -1.14 3.29 11.19
N LEU A 116 -1.89 3.61 10.12
CA LEU A 116 -2.11 2.67 8.99
C LEU A 116 -0.83 2.22 8.32
N VAL A 117 0.10 3.15 8.10
CA VAL A 117 1.35 2.91 7.38
C VAL A 117 2.32 1.99 8.11
N ARG A 118 2.11 1.80 9.42
CA ARG A 118 2.94 0.95 10.28
C ARG A 118 2.43 -0.48 10.42
N ARG A 119 1.29 -0.80 9.80
CA ARG A 119 0.74 -2.16 9.82
C ARG A 119 1.61 -3.12 9.00
N PRO A 120 1.69 -4.41 9.36
CA PRO A 120 2.57 -5.39 8.69
C PRO A 120 2.39 -5.51 7.17
N LYS A 121 1.18 -5.24 6.65
CA LYS A 121 0.87 -5.28 5.21
C LYS A 121 1.08 -3.95 4.47
N SER A 122 1.36 -2.87 5.18
CA SER A 122 1.51 -1.53 4.61
C SER A 122 2.58 -1.42 3.53
N PRO A 123 3.76 -2.08 3.63
CA PRO A 123 4.77 -2.02 2.57
C PRO A 123 4.27 -2.48 1.20
N ALA A 124 3.52 -3.58 1.14
CA ALA A 124 2.93 -4.06 -0.12
C ALA A 124 1.87 -3.09 -0.66
N PHE A 125 1.08 -2.51 0.23
CA PHE A 125 0.08 -1.51 -0.14
C PHE A 125 0.71 -0.22 -0.67
N ALA A 126 1.77 0.28 -0.04
CA ALA A 126 2.50 1.46 -0.51
C ALA A 126 3.13 1.24 -1.90
N GLN A 127 3.62 0.03 -2.20
CA GLN A 127 4.15 -0.30 -3.53
C GLN A 127 3.06 -0.25 -4.61
N ILE A 128 1.90 -0.86 -4.34
CA ILE A 128 0.75 -0.81 -5.25
C ILE A 128 0.29 0.63 -5.46
N GLU A 129 0.15 1.41 -4.39
CA GLU A 129 -0.23 2.82 -4.44
C GLU A 129 0.71 3.62 -5.35
N SER A 130 2.02 3.50 -5.12
CA SER A 130 3.05 4.19 -5.91
C SER A 130 3.02 3.78 -7.38
N SER A 131 2.83 2.49 -7.67
CA SER A 131 2.80 1.96 -9.04
C SER A 131 1.56 2.43 -9.80
N ILE A 132 0.40 2.51 -9.15
CA ILE A 132 -0.84 3.04 -9.74
C ILE A 132 -0.70 4.54 -10.01
N ARG A 133 -0.11 5.30 -9.09
CA ARG A 133 0.13 6.74 -9.26
C ARG A 133 1.14 7.03 -10.38
N ASP A 134 2.19 6.24 -10.53
CA ASP A 134 3.10 6.37 -11.67
C ASP A 134 2.38 6.08 -13.01
N TRP A 135 1.53 5.06 -13.04
CA TRP A 135 0.70 4.77 -14.21
C TRP A 135 -0.27 5.94 -14.52
N ALA A 136 -0.92 6.51 -13.52
CA ALA A 136 -1.85 7.64 -13.63
C ALA A 136 -1.18 8.93 -14.19
N ARG A 137 0.13 9.09 -14.04
CA ARG A 137 0.85 10.24 -14.62
C ARG A 137 0.82 10.27 -16.14
N ARG A 138 0.61 9.10 -16.78
CA ARG A 138 0.78 8.91 -18.22
C ARG A 138 -0.50 8.49 -18.94
N VAL A 139 -1.51 8.05 -18.21
CA VAL A 139 -2.75 7.48 -18.77
C VAL A 139 -3.95 8.08 -18.05
N GLU A 140 -4.97 8.44 -18.83
CA GLU A 140 -6.19 9.11 -18.36
C GLU A 140 -7.01 8.23 -17.40
N MET A 141 -7.35 7.03 -17.83
CA MET A 141 -8.21 6.12 -17.08
C MET A 141 -7.76 5.90 -15.61
N PRO A 142 -6.50 5.55 -15.30
CA PRO A 142 -6.06 5.48 -13.90
C PRO A 142 -5.99 6.85 -13.21
N ARG A 143 -5.76 7.95 -13.94
CA ARG A 143 -5.74 9.32 -13.38
C ARG A 143 -7.09 9.70 -12.81
N GLU A 144 -8.16 9.44 -13.54
CA GLU A 144 -9.54 9.70 -13.08
C GLU A 144 -9.83 8.92 -11.79
N VAL A 145 -9.47 7.63 -11.75
CA VAL A 145 -9.69 6.79 -10.57
C VAL A 145 -8.84 7.24 -9.38
N VAL A 146 -7.59 7.69 -9.60
CA VAL A 146 -6.73 8.24 -8.55
C VAL A 146 -7.31 9.53 -8.00
N SER A 147 -7.79 10.44 -8.86
CA SER A 147 -8.45 11.69 -8.45
C SER A 147 -9.67 11.41 -7.57
N GLU A 148 -10.55 10.52 -8.02
CA GLU A 148 -11.73 10.10 -7.24
C GLU A 148 -11.34 9.51 -5.86
N VAL A 149 -10.30 8.69 -5.83
CA VAL A 149 -9.80 8.10 -4.57
C VAL A 149 -9.27 9.17 -3.63
N ASP A 150 -8.52 10.15 -4.16
CA ASP A 150 -7.95 11.24 -3.37
C ASP A 150 -9.07 12.13 -2.78
N GLU A 151 -10.10 12.45 -3.58
CA GLU A 151 -11.28 13.18 -3.12
C GLU A 151 -12.01 12.44 -1.99
N ILE A 152 -12.33 11.16 -2.18
CA ILE A 152 -12.99 10.34 -1.14
C ILE A 152 -12.18 10.32 0.17
N ARG A 153 -10.86 10.20 0.09
CA ARG A 153 -9.99 10.17 1.27
C ARG A 153 -9.96 11.53 1.96
N LEU A 154 -9.82 12.62 1.21
CA LEU A 154 -9.79 13.97 1.74
C LEU A 154 -11.12 14.35 2.39
N ASP A 155 -12.23 14.02 1.77
CA ASP A 155 -13.56 14.26 2.33
C ASP A 155 -13.76 13.51 3.65
N TYR A 156 -13.36 12.24 3.70
CA TYR A 156 -13.42 11.47 4.93
C TYR A 156 -12.56 12.08 6.05
N PHE A 157 -11.34 12.49 5.73
CA PHE A 157 -10.42 13.12 6.71
C PHE A 157 -10.98 14.47 7.19
N GLN A 158 -11.50 15.28 6.27
CA GLN A 158 -12.15 16.55 6.61
C GLN A 158 -13.33 16.32 7.56
N GLN A 159 -14.16 15.32 7.29
CA GLN A 159 -15.29 15.01 8.17
C GLN A 159 -14.84 14.62 9.58
N LEU A 160 -13.73 13.88 9.73
CA LEU A 160 -13.18 13.56 11.04
C LEU A 160 -12.79 14.81 11.84
N TYR A 161 -12.26 15.85 11.19
CA TYR A 161 -11.94 17.12 11.84
C TYR A 161 -13.19 17.94 12.16
N ILE A 162 -14.18 17.97 11.28
CA ILE A 162 -15.47 18.61 11.55
C ILE A 162 -16.15 17.95 12.76
N ASP A 163 -16.16 16.61 12.81
CA ASP A 163 -16.73 15.86 13.94
C ASP A 163 -15.92 16.07 15.25
N ALA A 164 -14.65 16.46 15.13
CA ALA A 164 -13.82 16.88 16.26
C ALA A 164 -14.04 18.33 16.69
N GLY A 165 -14.92 19.07 15.99
CA GLY A 165 -15.31 20.45 16.33
C GLY A 165 -14.40 21.52 15.71
N PHE A 166 -13.72 21.24 14.59
CA PHE A 166 -13.00 22.24 13.81
C PHE A 166 -13.92 22.88 12.77
N GLU A 167 -13.71 24.16 12.51
CA GLU A 167 -14.38 24.89 11.43
C GLU A 167 -14.03 24.27 10.07
N LYS A 168 -14.93 24.36 9.09
CA LYS A 168 -14.83 23.68 7.80
C LYS A 168 -13.53 23.97 7.06
N ASP A 169 -13.09 25.23 7.04
CA ASP A 169 -11.86 25.62 6.32
C ASP A 169 -10.59 25.12 7.03
N ASP A 170 -10.57 25.14 8.36
CA ASP A 170 -9.47 24.59 9.14
C ASP A 170 -9.44 23.05 9.04
N ALA A 171 -10.60 22.41 9.11
CA ALA A 171 -10.75 20.97 8.90
C ALA A 171 -10.21 20.52 7.54
N ARG A 172 -10.46 21.28 6.47
CA ARG A 172 -9.92 21.01 5.12
C ARG A 172 -8.42 21.08 5.07
N LYS A 173 -7.81 22.11 5.67
CA LYS A 173 -6.34 22.26 5.73
C LYS A 173 -5.70 21.10 6.50
N ARG A 174 -6.26 20.74 7.66
CA ARG A 174 -5.79 19.64 8.51
C ARG A 174 -5.94 18.28 7.80
N ALA A 175 -7.05 18.07 7.10
CA ALA A 175 -7.27 16.88 6.29
C ALA A 175 -6.17 16.70 5.22
N TYR A 176 -5.86 17.78 4.50
CA TYR A 176 -4.79 17.76 3.49
C TYR A 176 -3.42 17.46 4.11
N LEU A 177 -3.06 18.12 5.22
CA LEU A 177 -1.80 17.85 5.94
C LEU A 177 -1.74 16.41 6.44
N THR A 178 -2.83 15.90 7.02
CA THR A 178 -2.91 14.49 7.45
C THR A 178 -2.70 13.55 6.28
N TYR A 179 -3.29 13.85 5.11
CA TYR A 179 -3.13 13.04 3.92
C TYR A 179 -1.67 13.05 3.43
N CYS A 180 -1.03 14.21 3.40
CA CYS A 180 0.39 14.33 3.06
C CYS A 180 1.28 13.52 4.01
N ILE A 181 1.01 13.57 5.33
CA ILE A 181 1.76 12.79 6.33
C ILE A 181 1.58 11.29 6.08
N VAL A 182 0.36 10.80 5.93
CA VAL A 182 0.07 9.38 5.66
C VAL A 182 0.77 8.90 4.39
N MET A 183 0.70 9.69 3.32
CA MET A 183 1.34 9.36 2.03
C MET A 183 2.86 9.41 2.13
N GLY A 184 3.41 10.45 2.75
CA GLY A 184 4.86 10.63 2.94
C GLY A 184 5.44 9.52 3.83
N ASP A 185 4.84 9.26 4.98
CA ASP A 185 5.30 8.22 5.91
C ASP A 185 5.22 6.81 5.27
N SER A 186 4.25 6.55 4.40
CA SER A 186 4.16 5.29 3.66
C SER A 186 5.39 5.01 2.78
N ILE A 187 6.10 6.03 2.37
CA ILE A 187 7.31 5.98 1.54
C ILE A 187 8.56 6.03 2.44
N LEU A 188 8.64 7.03 3.30
CA LEU A 188 9.84 7.38 4.05
C LEU A 188 10.22 6.36 5.11
N HIS A 189 9.25 5.80 5.84
CA HIS A 189 9.53 4.83 6.89
C HIS A 189 10.21 3.55 6.39
N ARG A 190 10.24 3.32 5.08
CA ARG A 190 10.91 2.18 4.44
C ARG A 190 12.37 2.45 4.08
N THR A 191 12.73 3.71 3.96
CA THR A 191 14.07 4.16 3.53
C THR A 191 14.86 4.73 4.69
N LEU A 192 14.18 5.08 5.78
CA LEU A 192 14.82 5.60 6.99
C LEU A 192 14.83 4.51 8.07
N ASP A 193 16.03 4.08 8.47
CA ASP A 193 16.21 3.18 9.59
C ASP A 193 15.71 3.87 10.89
N GLY A 194 14.85 3.18 11.63
CA GLY A 194 14.31 3.70 12.89
C GLY A 194 13.22 4.77 12.71
N GLY A 195 12.38 4.62 11.71
CA GLY A 195 11.23 5.53 11.49
C GLY A 195 10.49 5.85 12.80
N PRO A 196 9.80 6.99 12.88
CA PRO A 196 9.33 7.57 14.13
C PRO A 196 8.55 6.57 14.97
N HIS A 197 8.88 6.50 16.25
CA HIS A 197 8.27 5.61 17.25
C HIS A 197 6.81 6.00 17.54
N GLU A 198 6.13 5.23 18.38
CA GLU A 198 4.74 5.49 18.78
C GLU A 198 4.54 6.90 19.35
N GLU A 199 5.55 7.43 20.03
CA GLU A 199 5.64 8.80 20.54
C GLU A 199 5.43 9.84 19.43
N PHE A 200 6.08 9.67 18.26
CA PHE A 200 5.88 10.56 17.12
C PHE A 200 4.44 10.55 16.60
N LEU A 201 3.73 9.43 16.65
CA LEU A 201 2.32 9.37 16.26
C LEU A 201 1.44 10.20 17.17
N GLU A 202 1.68 10.13 18.48
CA GLU A 202 0.93 10.92 19.46
C GLU A 202 1.26 12.43 19.35
N GLU A 203 2.53 12.78 19.18
CA GLU A 203 2.95 14.17 18.93
C GLU A 203 2.34 14.73 17.63
N THR A 204 2.37 13.95 16.55
CA THR A 204 1.74 14.32 15.28
C THR A 204 0.24 14.50 15.45
N LEU A 205 -0.43 13.59 16.16
CA LEU A 205 -1.85 13.69 16.41
C LEU A 205 -2.18 14.94 17.24
N ASP A 206 -1.42 15.22 18.28
CA ASP A 206 -1.61 16.40 19.13
C ASP A 206 -1.36 17.69 18.33
N MET A 207 -0.32 17.75 17.50
CA MET A 207 -0.09 18.87 16.60
C MET A 207 -1.27 19.09 15.64
N LEU A 208 -1.78 18.04 15.03
CA LEU A 208 -2.89 18.10 14.08
C LEU A 208 -4.26 18.38 14.74
N THR A 209 -4.40 18.11 16.04
CA THR A 209 -5.67 18.32 16.78
C THR A 209 -5.61 19.49 17.77
N ARG A 210 -4.47 20.20 17.89
CA ARG A 210 -4.36 21.38 18.73
C ARG A 210 -5.25 22.49 18.16
N ARG A 211 -6.09 23.06 19.02
CA ARG A 211 -6.86 24.26 18.69
C ARG A 211 -5.96 25.47 18.88
N GLY A 212 -5.98 26.39 17.93
CA GLY A 212 -5.38 27.71 18.13
C GLY A 212 -6.08 28.43 19.28
N SER A 213 -5.29 29.05 20.13
CA SER A 213 -5.79 29.99 21.15
C SER A 213 -6.34 31.24 20.48
#